data_2997ee3aee385c074cc67849db5321b3
#
_entry.id   2997ee3aee385c074cc67849db5321b3
#
_cell.length_a   1.000
_cell.length_b   1.000
_cell.length_c   1.000
_cell.angle_alpha   90.00
_cell.angle_beta   90.00
_cell.angle_gamma   90.00
#
_symmetry.space_group_name_H-M   'P 1'
#
loop_
_entity.id
_entity.type
_entity.pdbx_description
1 polymer ?
#
loop_
_entity_poly.entity_id
_entity_poly.type
_entity_poly.pdbx_seq_one_letter_code
_entity_poly.pdbx_strand_id
1 'polypeptide(L)'
;MKFADLFRLVINNLNRRKARVGLTAIGVVIGTAAVVILVSLAIGLQMNATEQLYGIGDLSQIYVMPSYGGDVYASGPVMGGGGGGGGGDISSTDILLLTNSALDDLRSLPSVQSVVPREYLQMGLMLTYKKLMGYSGIYGVGTNDLADLGLQAQQGTTALTRTGVVIGYQVAQNFSDPNIRPGQEIPPPPDLYDQQIQITLFKYDNEGAEIRKNYSVRVTGVLEESGSEADWSCTCLWN
;
A
#
# COMPACT_ATOMS: atom_id res chain seq x y z
N MET A 1 48.00 -38.41 30.08
CA MET A 1 46.85 -37.77 30.75
C MET A 1 45.68 -37.92 29.83
N LYS A 2 44.60 -38.57 30.27
CA LYS A 2 43.38 -38.71 29.44
C LYS A 2 42.59 -37.41 29.48
N PHE A 3 42.02 -36.98 28.36
CA PHE A 3 41.22 -35.76 28.23
C PHE A 3 40.12 -35.64 29.33
N ALA A 4 39.58 -36.77 29.75
CA ALA A 4 38.62 -36.88 30.83
C ALA A 4 39.13 -36.43 32.20
N ASP A 5 40.41 -36.64 32.49
CA ASP A 5 41.00 -36.26 33.80
C ASP A 5 41.24 -34.76 33.87
N LEU A 6 41.61 -34.15 32.73
CA LEU A 6 41.75 -32.69 32.58
C LEU A 6 40.40 -31.97 32.74
N PHE A 7 39.34 -32.50 32.13
CA PHE A 7 38.00 -31.98 32.24
C PHE A 7 37.45 -32.03 33.66
N ARG A 8 37.70 -33.15 34.34
CA ARG A 8 37.29 -33.35 35.74
C ARG A 8 38.01 -32.40 36.69
N LEU A 9 39.28 -32.10 36.44
CA LEU A 9 40.09 -31.17 37.23
C LEU A 9 39.62 -29.72 37.04
N VAL A 10 39.26 -29.34 35.81
CA VAL A 10 38.69 -28.03 35.50
C VAL A 10 37.35 -27.84 36.19
N ILE A 11 36.44 -28.81 36.10
CA ILE A 11 35.11 -28.74 36.75
C ILE A 11 35.26 -28.65 38.27
N ASN A 12 36.18 -29.40 38.87
CA ASN A 12 36.40 -29.36 40.32
C ASN A 12 36.95 -28.01 40.78
N ASN A 13 37.81 -27.36 40.00
CA ASN A 13 38.33 -26.02 40.28
C ASN A 13 37.24 -24.92 40.10
N LEU A 14 36.39 -25.04 39.06
CA LEU A 14 35.24 -24.16 38.89
C LEU A 14 34.24 -24.27 40.04
N ASN A 15 33.97 -25.47 40.53
CA ASN A 15 33.06 -25.75 41.62
C ASN A 15 33.51 -25.16 42.97
N ARG A 16 34.83 -24.97 43.13
CA ARG A 16 35.40 -24.37 44.36
C ARG A 16 35.20 -22.85 44.46
N ARG A 17 34.93 -22.16 43.30
CA ARG A 17 34.73 -20.69 43.25
C ARG A 17 33.45 -20.34 42.52
N LYS A 18 32.33 -21.02 42.85
CA LYS A 18 31.02 -20.93 42.20
C LYS A 18 30.51 -19.47 42.01
N ALA A 19 30.66 -18.63 43.03
CA ALA A 19 30.18 -17.27 42.99
C ALA A 19 30.88 -16.40 41.91
N ARG A 20 32.22 -16.55 41.79
CA ARG A 20 32.98 -15.77 40.81
C ARG A 20 32.73 -16.26 39.38
N VAL A 21 32.65 -17.58 39.19
CA VAL A 21 32.32 -18.16 37.89
C VAL A 21 30.89 -17.82 37.45
N GLY A 22 29.94 -17.89 38.39
CA GLY A 22 28.55 -17.50 38.12
C GLY A 22 28.42 -16.03 37.71
N LEU A 23 29.12 -15.14 38.42
CA LEU A 23 29.04 -13.70 38.12
C LEU A 23 29.64 -13.37 36.74
N THR A 24 30.77 -14.02 36.37
CA THR A 24 31.37 -13.83 35.04
C THR A 24 30.52 -14.45 33.93
N ALA A 25 29.90 -15.61 34.14
CA ALA A 25 28.99 -16.24 33.21
C ALA A 25 27.76 -15.39 32.93
N ILE A 26 27.14 -14.83 33.99
CA ILE A 26 26.02 -13.93 33.85
C ILE A 26 26.40 -12.66 33.05
N GLY A 27 27.59 -12.09 33.31
CA GLY A 27 28.09 -10.94 32.55
C GLY A 27 28.26 -11.24 31.06
N VAL A 28 28.80 -12.41 30.72
CA VAL A 28 28.96 -12.84 29.32
C VAL A 28 27.59 -13.07 28.67
N VAL A 29 26.65 -13.73 29.37
CA VAL A 29 25.30 -13.96 28.84
C VAL A 29 24.56 -12.65 28.57
N ILE A 30 24.61 -11.70 29.51
CA ILE A 30 23.99 -10.39 29.31
C ILE A 30 24.65 -9.64 28.17
N GLY A 31 25.98 -9.65 28.08
CA GLY A 31 26.71 -9.00 27.00
C GLY A 31 26.39 -9.58 25.61
N THR A 32 26.38 -10.90 25.51
CA THR A 32 26.02 -11.54 24.22
C THR A 32 24.56 -11.34 23.84
N ALA A 33 23.64 -11.41 24.83
CA ALA A 33 22.23 -11.13 24.59
C ALA A 33 22.00 -9.70 24.10
N ALA A 34 22.67 -8.72 24.72
CA ALA A 34 22.58 -7.32 24.29
C ALA A 34 23.07 -7.14 22.83
N VAL A 35 24.18 -7.75 22.45
CA VAL A 35 24.69 -7.68 21.06
C VAL A 35 23.71 -8.31 20.09
N VAL A 36 23.15 -9.47 20.39
CA VAL A 36 22.15 -10.14 19.53
C VAL A 36 20.92 -9.28 19.33
N ILE A 37 20.41 -8.67 20.42
CA ILE A 37 19.24 -7.77 20.33
C ILE A 37 19.54 -6.55 19.46
N LEU A 38 20.72 -5.92 19.64
CA LEU A 38 21.11 -4.75 18.84
C LEU A 38 21.23 -5.10 17.35
N VAL A 39 21.86 -6.23 17.02
CA VAL A 39 22.00 -6.69 15.63
C VAL A 39 20.64 -7.01 15.02
N SER A 40 19.77 -7.72 15.76
CA SER A 40 18.42 -8.03 15.29
C SER A 40 17.59 -6.77 15.05
N LEU A 41 17.69 -5.79 15.95
CA LEU A 41 17.00 -4.50 15.79
C LEU A 41 17.53 -3.72 14.57
N ALA A 42 18.85 -3.70 14.37
CA ALA A 42 19.47 -3.04 13.23
C ALA A 42 19.02 -3.65 11.90
N ILE A 43 18.98 -4.99 11.80
CA ILE A 43 18.51 -5.71 10.61
C ILE A 43 17.02 -5.42 10.38
N GLY A 44 16.19 -5.48 11.42
CA GLY A 44 14.76 -5.19 11.33
C GLY A 44 14.48 -3.76 10.87
N LEU A 45 15.22 -2.79 11.40
CA LEU A 45 15.13 -1.39 10.94
C LEU A 45 15.57 -1.22 9.48
N GLN A 46 16.64 -1.91 9.08
CA GLN A 46 17.13 -1.86 7.70
C GLN A 46 16.11 -2.46 6.73
N MET A 47 15.50 -3.61 7.05
CA MET A 47 14.44 -4.21 6.24
C MET A 47 13.25 -3.27 6.11
N ASN A 48 12.78 -2.74 7.23
CA ASN A 48 11.63 -1.82 7.24
C ASN A 48 11.90 -0.52 6.46
N ALA A 49 13.10 0.05 6.59
CA ALA A 49 13.50 1.20 5.80
C ALA A 49 13.59 0.89 4.30
N THR A 50 14.08 -0.29 3.96
CA THR A 50 14.17 -0.73 2.56
C THR A 50 12.78 -0.98 1.98
N GLU A 51 11.88 -1.64 2.69
CA GLU A 51 10.49 -1.84 2.27
C GLU A 51 9.76 -0.51 2.09
N GLN A 52 9.97 0.46 2.98
CA GLN A 52 9.38 1.80 2.83
C GLN A 52 9.93 2.54 1.61
N LEU A 53 11.21 2.35 1.27
CA LEU A 53 11.80 2.95 0.06
C LEU A 53 11.30 2.26 -1.22
N TYR A 54 11.12 0.94 -1.21
CA TYR A 54 10.51 0.21 -2.33
C TYR A 54 9.00 0.48 -2.42
N GLY A 55 8.31 0.71 -1.31
CA GLY A 55 6.90 1.11 -1.27
C GLY A 55 6.61 2.53 -1.76
N ILE A 56 7.63 3.37 -1.97
CA ILE A 56 7.48 4.70 -2.61
C ILE A 56 7.26 4.56 -4.14
N GLY A 57 7.16 3.35 -4.64
CA GLY A 57 7.05 3.06 -6.07
C GLY A 57 8.42 2.89 -6.72
N ASP A 58 8.41 2.42 -7.93
CA ASP A 58 9.61 2.30 -8.74
C ASP A 58 10.25 3.69 -8.89
N LEU A 59 11.51 3.84 -8.49
CA LEU A 59 12.27 5.09 -8.60
C LEU A 59 12.39 5.62 -10.05
N SER A 60 11.99 4.82 -11.02
CA SER A 60 11.87 5.19 -12.42
C SER A 60 10.54 5.86 -12.78
N GLN A 61 9.54 5.88 -11.87
CA GLN A 61 8.24 6.49 -12.11
C GLN A 61 8.22 7.96 -11.70
N ILE A 62 7.73 8.81 -12.60
CA ILE A 62 7.53 10.24 -12.36
C ILE A 62 6.02 10.53 -12.43
N TYR A 63 5.48 11.09 -11.36
CA TYR A 63 4.10 11.53 -11.32
C TYR A 63 3.99 12.96 -11.82
N VAL A 64 3.25 13.15 -12.91
CA VAL A 64 2.92 14.48 -13.46
C VAL A 64 1.49 14.80 -13.10
N MET A 65 1.28 15.91 -12.41
CA MET A 65 -0.04 16.36 -11.99
C MET A 65 -0.37 17.70 -12.65
N PRO A 66 -1.66 17.98 -12.90
CA PRO A 66 -2.08 19.31 -13.34
C PRO A 66 -1.72 20.36 -12.29
N SER A 67 -1.28 21.54 -12.73
CA SER A 67 -1.02 22.67 -11.82
C SER A 67 -2.29 23.46 -11.60
N TYR A 68 -2.67 23.64 -10.35
CA TYR A 68 -3.85 24.39 -9.94
C TYR A 68 -3.50 25.80 -9.43
N GLY A 69 -2.64 26.53 -10.13
CA GLY A 69 -2.30 27.92 -9.82
C GLY A 69 -2.13 28.22 -8.33
N GLY A 70 -0.89 28.25 -7.87
CA GLY A 70 -0.48 28.48 -6.48
C GLY A 70 0.88 27.80 -6.28
N ASP A 71 1.77 28.37 -5.46
CA ASP A 71 3.08 27.80 -5.18
C ASP A 71 2.93 26.35 -4.71
N VAL A 72 2.96 25.42 -5.67
CA VAL A 72 2.98 24.00 -5.38
C VAL A 72 4.40 23.71 -4.91
N TYR A 73 4.62 23.79 -3.60
CA TYR A 73 5.74 23.10 -3.02
C TYR A 73 5.62 21.64 -3.47
N ALA A 74 6.63 21.16 -4.16
CA ALA A 74 6.77 19.78 -4.55
C ALA A 74 6.80 18.90 -3.28
N SER A 75 5.64 18.64 -2.73
CA SER A 75 5.47 17.62 -1.72
C SER A 75 5.37 16.31 -2.48
N GLY A 76 6.35 15.45 -2.24
CA GLY A 76 6.32 14.07 -2.68
C GLY A 76 5.00 13.39 -2.33
N PRO A 77 4.80 12.11 -2.70
CA PRO A 77 3.55 11.39 -2.62
C PRO A 77 2.91 11.59 -1.24
N VAL A 78 1.82 12.34 -1.21
CA VAL A 78 1.08 12.66 0.02
C VAL A 78 0.37 11.39 0.42
N MET A 79 1.00 10.64 1.29
CA MET A 79 0.32 9.62 2.08
C MET A 79 -0.82 10.30 2.83
N GLY A 80 -2.04 9.87 2.59
CA GLY A 80 -3.28 10.42 3.06
C GLY A 80 -3.24 10.98 4.49
N GLY A 81 -3.53 12.26 4.59
CA GLY A 81 -3.68 12.93 5.86
C GLY A 81 -4.42 14.24 5.61
N GLY A 82 -5.66 14.29 6.06
CA GLY A 82 -6.60 15.35 5.81
C GLY A 82 -6.17 16.73 6.26
N GLY A 83 -6.72 17.72 5.56
CA GLY A 83 -7.16 18.97 6.12
C GLY A 83 -6.10 20.03 6.29
N GLY A 84 -6.19 21.06 5.52
CA GLY A 84 -5.53 22.34 5.79
C GLY A 84 -5.93 23.35 4.72
N GLY A 85 -7.10 23.97 4.90
CA GLY A 85 -7.55 25.06 4.05
C GLY A 85 -6.58 26.24 4.13
N GLY A 86 -5.96 26.58 3.02
CA GLY A 86 -5.42 27.89 2.72
C GLY A 86 -6.23 28.45 1.57
N GLY A 87 -7.27 29.24 1.91
CA GLY A 87 -8.03 30.02 0.94
C GLY A 87 -7.14 31.12 0.35
N GLY A 88 -6.42 30.80 -0.70
CA GLY A 88 -5.91 31.75 -1.65
C GLY A 88 -6.90 31.85 -2.79
N ASP A 89 -7.28 33.05 -3.19
CA ASP A 89 -8.06 33.34 -4.39
C ASP A 89 -7.35 32.69 -5.59
N ILE A 90 -7.84 31.54 -5.99
CA ILE A 90 -7.36 30.83 -7.19
C ILE A 90 -7.94 31.61 -8.38
N SER A 91 -7.14 32.51 -8.95
CA SER A 91 -7.47 33.10 -10.23
C SER A 91 -7.55 31.97 -11.25
N SER A 92 -8.72 31.79 -11.86
CA SER A 92 -9.05 30.70 -12.79
C SER A 92 -8.22 30.67 -14.08
N THR A 93 -7.21 31.56 -14.19
CA THR A 93 -6.36 31.75 -15.36
C THR A 93 -5.09 30.88 -15.37
N ASP A 94 -4.71 30.25 -14.27
CA ASP A 94 -3.43 29.54 -14.16
C ASP A 94 -3.58 28.02 -13.96
N ILE A 95 -4.73 27.45 -14.30
CA ILE A 95 -4.92 26.00 -14.25
C ILE A 95 -4.34 25.38 -15.53
N LEU A 96 -3.21 24.72 -15.39
CA LEU A 96 -2.61 23.92 -16.46
C LEU A 96 -3.15 22.50 -16.39
N LEU A 97 -4.10 22.19 -17.26
CA LEU A 97 -4.66 20.84 -17.39
C LEU A 97 -3.71 19.94 -18.19
N LEU A 98 -3.64 18.67 -17.82
CA LEU A 98 -3.00 17.64 -18.63
C LEU A 98 -3.93 17.29 -19.80
N THR A 99 -3.58 17.78 -20.98
CA THR A 99 -4.31 17.51 -22.22
C THR A 99 -3.69 16.32 -22.97
N ASN A 100 -4.41 15.77 -23.94
CA ASN A 100 -3.87 14.70 -24.80
C ASN A 100 -2.60 15.13 -25.53
N SER A 101 -2.49 16.41 -25.93
CA SER A 101 -1.27 16.95 -26.53
C SER A 101 -0.08 16.93 -25.53
N ALA A 102 -0.31 17.23 -24.27
CA ALA A 102 0.74 17.14 -23.26
C ALA A 102 1.19 15.68 -23.02
N LEU A 103 0.28 14.70 -23.12
CA LEU A 103 0.65 13.28 -23.08
C LEU A 103 1.51 12.88 -24.27
N ASP A 104 1.18 13.38 -25.46
CA ASP A 104 1.97 13.10 -26.67
C ASP A 104 3.36 13.76 -26.61
N ASP A 105 3.46 14.96 -26.07
CA ASP A 105 4.74 15.63 -25.81
C ASP A 105 5.61 14.82 -24.84
N LEU A 106 5.02 14.32 -23.74
CA LEU A 106 5.72 13.45 -22.79
C LEU A 106 6.19 12.14 -23.41
N ARG A 107 5.36 11.51 -24.27
CA ARG A 107 5.73 10.30 -24.99
C ARG A 107 6.87 10.51 -26.00
N SER A 108 7.04 11.74 -26.50
CA SER A 108 8.09 12.09 -27.44
C SER A 108 9.48 12.20 -26.80
N LEU A 109 9.58 12.27 -25.48
CA LEU A 109 10.84 12.41 -24.77
C LEU A 109 11.66 11.10 -24.83
N PRO A 110 12.95 11.15 -25.25
CA PRO A 110 13.75 9.95 -25.49
C PRO A 110 14.08 9.15 -24.23
N SER A 111 13.89 9.74 -23.03
CA SER A 111 14.11 9.09 -21.75
C SER A 111 12.84 8.49 -21.15
N VAL A 112 11.69 8.68 -21.77
CA VAL A 112 10.40 8.18 -21.30
C VAL A 112 10.09 6.87 -22.02
N GLN A 113 9.93 5.80 -21.25
CA GLN A 113 9.60 4.47 -21.77
C GLN A 113 8.10 4.31 -22.02
N SER A 114 7.27 4.75 -21.09
CA SER A 114 5.81 4.70 -21.19
C SER A 114 5.18 5.88 -20.47
N VAL A 115 4.02 6.31 -20.91
CA VAL A 115 3.19 7.33 -20.27
C VAL A 115 1.83 6.74 -20.01
N VAL A 116 1.51 6.53 -18.74
CA VAL A 116 0.25 5.94 -18.27
C VAL A 116 -0.66 7.04 -17.74
N PRO A 117 -1.70 7.43 -18.47
CA PRO A 117 -2.70 8.35 -17.95
C PRO A 117 -3.54 7.65 -16.89
N ARG A 118 -3.67 8.27 -15.73
CA ARG A 118 -4.48 7.77 -14.62
C ARG A 118 -5.57 8.79 -14.32
N GLU A 119 -6.81 8.37 -14.44
CA GLU A 119 -7.94 9.21 -14.11
C GLU A 119 -8.51 8.80 -12.76
N TYR A 120 -8.51 9.72 -11.81
CA TYR A 120 -9.07 9.48 -10.48
C TYR A 120 -10.52 9.93 -10.44
N LEU A 121 -11.42 9.03 -10.07
CA LEU A 121 -12.83 9.34 -9.93
C LEU A 121 -13.07 10.09 -8.61
N GLN A 122 -13.28 11.40 -8.71
CA GLN A 122 -13.56 12.28 -7.55
C GLN A 122 -15.02 12.17 -7.10
N MET A 123 -15.45 10.98 -6.72
CA MET A 123 -16.79 10.72 -6.18
C MET A 123 -16.67 9.76 -5.00
N GLY A 124 -17.64 9.81 -4.10
CA GLY A 124 -17.74 8.82 -3.04
C GLY A 124 -17.99 7.42 -3.65
N LEU A 125 -17.24 6.46 -3.19
CA LEU A 125 -17.30 5.08 -3.65
C LEU A 125 -17.49 4.14 -2.47
N MET A 126 -18.47 3.25 -2.59
CA MET A 126 -18.70 2.16 -1.65
C MET A 126 -18.76 0.85 -2.42
N LEU A 127 -18.01 -0.11 -1.95
CA LEU A 127 -18.01 -1.48 -2.45
C LEU A 127 -18.92 -2.34 -1.58
N THR A 128 -19.74 -3.18 -2.20
CA THR A 128 -20.59 -4.10 -1.46
C THR A 128 -20.41 -5.52 -2.01
N TYR A 129 -20.15 -6.45 -1.12
CA TYR A 129 -20.09 -7.88 -1.40
C TYR A 129 -20.90 -8.64 -0.36
N LYS A 130 -22.03 -9.22 -0.77
CA LYS A 130 -23.00 -9.87 0.15
C LYS A 130 -23.47 -8.89 1.23
N LYS A 131 -23.05 -9.11 2.49
CA LYS A 131 -23.36 -8.25 3.65
C LYS A 131 -22.22 -7.32 4.03
N LEU A 132 -21.07 -7.47 3.37
CA LEU A 132 -19.87 -6.71 3.70
C LEU A 132 -19.83 -5.43 2.87
N MET A 133 -19.34 -4.37 3.50
CA MET A 133 -19.11 -3.08 2.88
C MET A 133 -17.64 -2.72 2.99
N GLY A 134 -17.10 -2.12 1.94
CA GLY A 134 -15.73 -1.62 1.89
C GLY A 134 -15.68 -0.26 1.19
N TYR A 135 -14.62 0.48 1.45
CA TYR A 135 -14.36 1.76 0.81
C TYR A 135 -13.02 1.69 0.08
N SER A 136 -12.97 2.30 -1.09
CA SER A 136 -11.78 2.29 -1.94
C SER A 136 -11.78 3.55 -2.82
N GLY A 137 -10.61 3.95 -3.32
CA GLY A 137 -10.53 4.83 -4.48
C GLY A 137 -10.77 4.06 -5.77
N ILE A 138 -11.14 4.75 -6.85
CA ILE A 138 -11.22 4.14 -8.17
C ILE A 138 -10.37 4.93 -9.16
N TYR A 139 -9.56 4.23 -9.90
CA TYR A 139 -8.75 4.77 -10.98
C TYR A 139 -9.17 4.15 -12.32
N GLY A 140 -9.27 5.00 -13.33
CA GLY A 140 -9.39 4.59 -14.71
C GLY A 140 -8.01 4.59 -15.37
N VAL A 141 -7.66 3.50 -16.04
CA VAL A 141 -6.43 3.35 -16.81
C VAL A 141 -6.69 2.54 -18.09
N GLY A 142 -5.72 2.47 -18.99
CA GLY A 142 -5.81 1.63 -20.19
C GLY A 142 -5.73 0.13 -19.89
N THR A 143 -5.96 -0.68 -20.90
CA THR A 143 -6.11 -2.15 -20.77
C THR A 143 -4.91 -2.84 -20.12
N ASN A 144 -3.69 -2.43 -20.47
CA ASN A 144 -2.44 -3.07 -20.04
C ASN A 144 -1.59 -2.17 -19.13
N ASP A 145 -2.08 -1.00 -18.81
CA ASP A 145 -1.32 0.03 -18.08
C ASP A 145 -0.86 -0.42 -16.68
N LEU A 146 -1.59 -1.33 -16.05
CA LEU A 146 -1.18 -1.91 -14.76
C LEU A 146 0.12 -2.72 -14.89
N ALA A 147 0.28 -3.45 -15.99
CA ALA A 147 1.51 -4.18 -16.27
C ALA A 147 2.67 -3.23 -16.58
N ASP A 148 2.40 -2.15 -17.32
CA ASP A 148 3.38 -1.11 -17.64
C ASP A 148 3.84 -0.35 -16.39
N LEU A 149 2.99 -0.27 -15.37
CA LEU A 149 3.33 0.25 -14.04
C LEU A 149 4.09 -0.77 -13.17
N GLY A 150 4.42 -1.96 -13.69
CA GLY A 150 5.13 -3.01 -12.96
C GLY A 150 4.29 -3.75 -11.92
N LEU A 151 2.97 -3.51 -11.89
CA LEU A 151 2.08 -4.17 -10.95
C LEU A 151 1.82 -5.61 -11.37
N GLN A 152 1.90 -6.52 -10.41
CA GLN A 152 1.66 -7.95 -10.63
C GLN A 152 0.35 -8.38 -9.98
N ALA A 153 -0.30 -9.38 -10.58
CA ALA A 153 -1.48 -9.97 -9.99
C ALA A 153 -1.10 -11.16 -9.11
N GLN A 154 -1.54 -11.13 -7.85
CA GLN A 154 -1.49 -12.29 -6.95
C GLN A 154 -2.49 -13.35 -7.40
N GLN A 155 -3.67 -12.92 -7.88
CA GLN A 155 -4.70 -13.79 -8.41
C GLN A 155 -5.28 -13.17 -9.68
N GLY A 156 -5.51 -13.98 -10.71
CA GLY A 156 -6.13 -13.55 -11.95
C GLY A 156 -5.18 -12.83 -12.90
N THR A 157 -5.59 -11.68 -13.43
CA THR A 157 -4.86 -10.92 -14.44
C THR A 157 -4.89 -9.43 -14.14
N THR A 158 -3.82 -8.71 -14.55
CA THR A 158 -3.78 -7.25 -14.53
C THR A 158 -4.45 -6.61 -15.76
N ALA A 159 -4.78 -7.41 -16.78
CA ALA A 159 -5.46 -6.89 -17.98
C ALA A 159 -6.90 -6.50 -17.66
N LEU A 160 -7.23 -5.25 -17.94
CA LEU A 160 -8.55 -4.70 -17.66
C LEU A 160 -9.53 -5.01 -18.79
N THR A 161 -10.76 -5.34 -18.41
CA THR A 161 -11.87 -5.56 -19.32
C THR A 161 -13.01 -4.60 -19.03
N ARG A 162 -13.91 -4.42 -19.99
CA ARG A 162 -15.00 -3.43 -19.89
C ARG A 162 -15.91 -3.60 -18.67
N THR A 163 -16.08 -4.81 -18.18
CA THR A 163 -16.94 -5.14 -17.03
C THR A 163 -16.16 -5.71 -15.85
N GLY A 164 -14.83 -5.79 -16.01
CA GLY A 164 -13.90 -6.27 -14.99
C GLY A 164 -13.24 -5.15 -14.24
N VAL A 165 -12.91 -5.42 -13.00
CA VAL A 165 -12.14 -4.55 -12.13
C VAL A 165 -10.97 -5.32 -11.54
N VAL A 166 -9.82 -4.69 -11.46
CA VAL A 166 -8.68 -5.19 -10.71
C VAL A 166 -8.62 -4.44 -9.40
N ILE A 167 -8.50 -5.15 -8.30
CA ILE A 167 -8.48 -4.57 -6.95
C ILE A 167 -7.09 -4.70 -6.34
N GLY A 168 -6.72 -3.70 -5.55
CA GLY A 168 -5.50 -3.73 -4.76
C GLY A 168 -5.56 -4.74 -3.61
N TYR A 169 -4.40 -5.15 -3.13
CA TYR A 169 -4.25 -6.15 -2.06
C TYR A 169 -5.04 -5.79 -0.79
N GLN A 170 -5.00 -4.52 -0.37
CA GLN A 170 -5.63 -4.05 0.86
C GLN A 170 -7.15 -3.84 0.73
N VAL A 171 -7.67 -3.79 -0.49
CA VAL A 171 -9.11 -3.53 -0.72
C VAL A 171 -9.98 -4.58 -0.07
N ALA A 172 -9.62 -5.87 -0.22
CA ALA A 172 -10.38 -6.97 0.40
C ALA A 172 -10.35 -6.92 1.93
N GLN A 173 -9.26 -6.43 2.53
CA GLN A 173 -9.09 -6.32 3.97
C GLN A 173 -9.93 -5.20 4.58
N ASN A 174 -10.33 -4.21 3.78
CA ASN A 174 -11.18 -3.10 4.21
C ASN A 174 -12.67 -3.43 4.24
N PHE A 175 -13.05 -4.66 3.87
CA PHE A 175 -14.44 -5.09 3.96
C PHE A 175 -14.82 -5.43 5.40
N SER A 176 -15.91 -4.84 5.86
CA SER A 176 -16.46 -5.07 7.20
C SER A 176 -17.99 -5.23 7.14
N ASP A 177 -18.54 -5.91 8.12
CA ASP A 177 -20.01 -5.98 8.28
C ASP A 177 -20.46 -4.75 9.10
N PRO A 178 -21.25 -3.84 8.53
CA PRO A 178 -21.73 -2.66 9.23
C PRO A 178 -22.67 -2.96 10.39
N ASN A 179 -23.19 -4.19 10.47
CA ASN A 179 -24.13 -4.63 11.51
C ASN A 179 -23.48 -5.47 12.61
N ILE A 180 -22.13 -5.52 12.65
CA ILE A 180 -21.42 -6.29 13.68
C ILE A 180 -21.68 -5.69 15.06
N ARG A 181 -21.99 -6.52 16.03
CA ARG A 181 -22.25 -6.08 17.41
C ARG A 181 -20.96 -6.04 18.22
N PRO A 182 -20.82 -5.13 19.19
CA PRO A 182 -19.68 -5.12 20.09
C PRO A 182 -19.49 -6.50 20.76
N GLY A 183 -18.26 -7.06 20.66
CA GLY A 183 -17.93 -8.37 21.22
C GLY A 183 -18.16 -9.55 20.27
N GLN A 184 -18.64 -9.34 19.07
CA GLN A 184 -18.72 -10.36 18.02
C GLN A 184 -17.37 -10.47 17.30
N GLU A 185 -17.00 -11.68 16.93
CA GLU A 185 -15.77 -11.95 16.17
C GLU A 185 -15.87 -11.32 14.78
N ILE A 186 -14.80 -10.61 14.38
CA ILE A 186 -14.70 -9.98 13.07
C ILE A 186 -14.49 -11.09 12.03
N PRO A 187 -15.34 -11.20 10.99
CA PRO A 187 -15.15 -12.18 9.95
C PRO A 187 -13.82 -11.95 9.21
N PRO A 188 -13.17 -13.01 8.73
CA PRO A 188 -11.97 -12.87 7.92
C PRO A 188 -12.26 -12.10 6.64
N PRO A 189 -11.25 -11.44 6.05
CA PRO A 189 -11.39 -10.76 4.76
C PRO A 189 -11.96 -11.70 3.69
N PRO A 190 -12.90 -11.23 2.86
CA PRO A 190 -13.50 -12.05 1.81
C PRO A 190 -12.49 -12.29 0.67
N ASP A 191 -12.50 -13.50 0.11
CA ASP A 191 -11.87 -13.75 -1.18
C ASP A 191 -12.78 -13.17 -2.28
N LEU A 192 -12.30 -12.11 -2.91
CA LEU A 192 -13.04 -11.37 -3.93
C LEU A 192 -12.68 -11.78 -5.37
N TYR A 193 -11.65 -12.62 -5.56
CA TYR A 193 -11.27 -13.06 -6.89
C TYR A 193 -12.40 -13.78 -7.60
N ASP A 194 -12.65 -13.44 -8.85
CA ASP A 194 -13.74 -13.96 -9.71
C ASP A 194 -15.15 -13.75 -9.13
N GLN A 195 -15.30 -12.92 -8.12
CA GLN A 195 -16.59 -12.60 -7.52
C GLN A 195 -17.21 -11.37 -8.18
N GLN A 196 -18.53 -11.32 -8.14
CA GLN A 196 -19.29 -10.15 -8.54
C GLN A 196 -19.47 -9.24 -7.32
N ILE A 197 -19.01 -8.01 -7.45
CA ILE A 197 -19.16 -6.96 -6.43
C ILE A 197 -20.03 -5.84 -6.97
N GLN A 198 -20.69 -5.13 -6.08
CA GLN A 198 -21.44 -3.94 -6.40
C GLN A 198 -20.65 -2.71 -6.03
N ILE A 199 -20.45 -1.83 -7.00
CA ILE A 199 -19.86 -0.51 -6.82
C ILE A 199 -21.01 0.49 -6.75
N THR A 200 -21.12 1.20 -5.65
CA THR A 200 -22.06 2.30 -5.47
C THR A 200 -21.29 3.60 -5.51
N LEU A 201 -21.55 4.38 -6.55
CA LEU A 201 -21.05 5.76 -6.68
C LEU A 201 -22.06 6.72 -6.09
N PHE A 202 -21.60 7.65 -5.30
CA PHE A 202 -22.46 8.68 -4.73
C PHE A 202 -21.82 10.06 -4.81
N LYS A 203 -22.64 11.04 -5.11
CA LYS A 203 -22.29 12.46 -5.09
C LYS A 203 -23.45 13.25 -4.52
N TYR A 204 -23.16 14.40 -3.98
CA TYR A 204 -24.16 15.35 -3.56
C TYR A 204 -24.38 16.36 -4.69
N ASP A 205 -25.62 16.69 -4.97
CA ASP A 205 -25.96 17.78 -5.87
C ASP A 205 -25.82 19.15 -5.17
N ASN A 206 -26.09 20.23 -5.90
CA ASN A 206 -26.01 21.60 -5.36
C ASN A 206 -27.07 21.90 -4.27
N GLU A 207 -28.09 21.05 -4.15
CA GLU A 207 -29.16 21.14 -3.15
C GLU A 207 -28.88 20.24 -1.94
N GLY A 208 -27.76 19.51 -1.95
CA GLY A 208 -27.37 18.57 -0.88
C GLY A 208 -28.06 17.21 -0.96
N ALA A 209 -28.80 16.92 -2.03
CA ALA A 209 -29.41 15.61 -2.23
C ALA A 209 -28.36 14.61 -2.74
N GLU A 210 -28.38 13.42 -2.17
CA GLU A 210 -27.45 12.35 -2.53
C GLU A 210 -27.94 11.61 -3.78
N ILE A 211 -27.12 11.63 -4.83
CA ILE A 211 -27.35 10.88 -6.06
C ILE A 211 -26.48 9.61 -6.00
N ARG A 212 -27.12 8.45 -6.04
CA ARG A 212 -26.45 7.12 -6.05
C ARG A 212 -26.60 6.43 -7.39
N LYS A 213 -25.53 5.80 -7.87
CA LYS A 213 -25.56 4.89 -9.02
C LYS A 213 -24.83 3.60 -8.66
N ASN A 214 -25.48 2.48 -8.96
CA ASN A 214 -24.96 1.15 -8.67
C ASN A 214 -24.51 0.49 -9.96
N TYR A 215 -23.31 -0.08 -9.92
CA TYR A 215 -22.72 -0.87 -11.00
C TYR A 215 -22.33 -2.23 -10.47
N SER A 216 -22.61 -3.26 -11.23
CA SER A 216 -22.19 -4.61 -10.90
C SER A 216 -21.00 -4.96 -11.77
N VAL A 217 -19.88 -5.29 -11.15
CA VAL A 217 -18.61 -5.59 -11.82
C VAL A 217 -18.04 -6.90 -11.31
N ARG A 218 -17.24 -7.57 -12.13
CA ARG A 218 -16.52 -8.77 -11.75
C ARG A 218 -15.07 -8.44 -11.40
N VAL A 219 -14.56 -8.96 -10.31
CA VAL A 219 -13.15 -8.84 -9.95
C VAL A 219 -12.36 -9.82 -10.81
N THR A 220 -11.58 -9.30 -11.76
CA THR A 220 -10.78 -10.10 -12.71
C THR A 220 -9.35 -10.33 -12.23
N GLY A 221 -8.90 -9.55 -11.27
CA GLY A 221 -7.60 -9.71 -10.66
C GLY A 221 -7.50 -9.04 -9.30
N VAL A 222 -6.62 -9.59 -8.47
CA VAL A 222 -6.21 -9.03 -7.19
C VAL A 222 -4.72 -8.79 -7.29
N LEU A 223 -4.27 -7.56 -7.04
CA LEU A 223 -2.86 -7.20 -7.12
C LEU A 223 -2.08 -7.82 -5.95
N GLU A 224 -0.81 -8.09 -6.19
CA GLU A 224 0.16 -8.38 -5.15
C GLU A 224 0.43 -7.11 -4.32
N GLU A 225 0.78 -7.29 -3.05
CA GLU A 225 1.12 -6.17 -2.17
C GLU A 225 2.35 -5.44 -2.71
N SER A 226 2.17 -4.19 -3.08
CA SER A 226 3.21 -3.34 -3.68
C SER A 226 3.72 -2.25 -2.75
N GLY A 227 3.01 -2.00 -1.63
CA GLY A 227 3.25 -0.87 -0.74
C GLY A 227 2.89 0.48 -1.35
N SER A 228 2.26 0.50 -2.53
CA SER A 228 1.88 1.70 -3.26
C SER A 228 0.38 2.04 -3.05
N GLU A 229 -0.02 3.18 -3.60
CA GLU A 229 -1.43 3.60 -3.60
C GLU A 229 -2.36 2.60 -4.32
N ALA A 230 -1.81 1.81 -5.24
CA ALA A 230 -2.57 0.78 -5.95
C ALA A 230 -3.15 -0.29 -5.02
N ASP A 231 -2.52 -0.56 -3.87
CA ASP A 231 -3.00 -1.55 -2.90
C ASP A 231 -4.36 -1.19 -2.29
N TRP A 232 -4.68 0.10 -2.22
CA TRP A 232 -5.90 0.63 -1.60
C TRP A 232 -6.99 1.00 -2.61
N SER A 233 -6.74 0.77 -3.88
CA SER A 233 -7.59 1.26 -4.96
C SER A 233 -8.17 0.13 -5.82
N CYS A 234 -9.32 0.43 -6.41
CA CYS A 234 -9.90 -0.35 -7.50
C CYS A 234 -9.50 0.28 -8.82
N THR A 235 -9.10 -0.52 -9.78
CA THR A 235 -8.73 -0.05 -11.11
C THR A 235 -9.68 -0.62 -12.15
N CYS A 236 -10.24 0.24 -12.99
CA CYS A 236 -11.13 -0.12 -14.08
C CYS A 236 -10.61 0.41 -15.42
N LEU A 237 -11.16 -0.13 -16.51
CA LEU A 237 -10.82 0.34 -17.85
C LEU A 237 -11.40 1.74 -18.05
N TRP A 238 -10.53 2.69 -18.40
CA TRP A 238 -10.92 4.00 -18.90
C TRP A 238 -11.19 3.92 -20.41
N ASN A 239 -12.35 4.39 -20.85
CA ASN A 239 -12.75 4.35 -22.27
C ASN A 239 -13.28 5.73 -22.72
#